data_03e2fffefd367435219f317a773102ee
#
_entry.id   03e2fffefd367435219f317a773102ee
#
_cell.length_a   1.000
_cell.length_b   1.000
_cell.length_c   1.000
_cell.angle_alpha   90.00
_cell.angle_beta   90.00
_cell.angle_gamma   90.00
#
_symmetry.space_group_name_H-M   'P 1'
#
loop_
_entity.id
_entity.type
_entity.pdbx_description
1 polymer ?
#
loop_
_entity_poly.entity_id
_entity_poly.type
_entity_poly.pdbx_seq_one_letter_code
_entity_poly.pdbx_strand_id
1 'polypeptide(L)'
;MTDAGNSRELVLDILMEILEKGGPSHVVLRQALGKYQFLSKQDRAFITRVTEGTLEYLIQIDYILNSCSKTPVSKMKPVIRNILRMSVYQILYMDRIPDSAACNEAVKLAGKRHFQGLKGFVNGILRRISREKEGITESLPDLSVRLSVPKWLTAMWRDELGEERTETVLKAFLRERPVMVRCNESLAERETILASLESQGVQADPSPYFPSVLELSGYDHLEMLEAFQMGWIQVQDLSSVFAGLAASPQKGDFVLDVCAAPGGKSLHAADLLRGTGMVEARDLTEKKAELIEENIQRCGFSNIRARVWDALVPDETVFGKADIVLADLPCSGLGIIGKKPDIKLRMTRESADDLARLQRQILSVVWQYVKPGGILVYSTCTIHQAENQENAAWFLKNFPFKPVDLTKRLGGVLKEDSLKDGWIQFLPGFGPWDGFFLSVMRREE
;
A
#
# COMPACT_ATOMS: atom_id res chain seq x y z
N MET A 1 -15.54 -30.57 4.31
CA MET A 1 -14.68 -30.03 5.38
C MET A 1 -13.27 -29.91 4.80
N THR A 2 -12.86 -28.72 4.43
CA THR A 2 -11.47 -28.43 4.03
C THR A 2 -10.60 -28.64 5.26
N ASP A 3 -9.63 -29.53 5.16
CA ASP A 3 -8.77 -29.93 6.27
C ASP A 3 -7.94 -28.70 6.71
N ALA A 4 -8.03 -28.33 7.99
CA ALA A 4 -7.25 -27.23 8.57
C ALA A 4 -5.72 -27.42 8.35
N GLY A 5 -5.26 -28.63 8.06
CA GLY A 5 -3.92 -28.97 7.63
C GLY A 5 -3.54 -28.36 6.27
N ASN A 6 -4.49 -28.09 5.38
CA ASN A 6 -4.24 -27.56 4.04
C ASN A 6 -3.98 -26.04 4.08
N SER A 7 -4.70 -25.27 4.91
CA SER A 7 -4.54 -23.80 5.00
C SER A 7 -3.15 -23.39 5.50
N ARG A 8 -2.57 -24.08 6.50
CA ARG A 8 -1.21 -23.82 7.00
C ARG A 8 -0.12 -24.23 5.99
N GLU A 9 -0.36 -25.27 5.21
CA GLU A 9 0.55 -25.66 4.12
C GLU A 9 0.59 -24.59 3.04
N LEU A 10 -0.57 -24.05 2.68
CA LEU A 10 -0.67 -22.95 1.71
C LEU A 10 0.01 -21.67 2.22
N VAL A 11 -0.16 -21.33 3.51
CA VAL A 11 0.58 -20.21 4.14
C VAL A 11 2.09 -20.42 4.02
N LEU A 12 2.59 -21.64 4.30
CA LEU A 12 4.01 -21.94 4.15
C LEU A 12 4.49 -21.71 2.72
N ASP A 13 3.75 -22.21 1.72
CA ASP A 13 4.12 -22.06 0.32
C ASP A 13 4.12 -20.57 -0.11
N ILE A 14 3.15 -19.79 0.35
CA ILE A 14 3.09 -18.34 0.12
C ILE A 14 4.30 -17.64 0.76
N LEU A 15 4.63 -17.95 2.03
CA LEU A 15 5.79 -17.37 2.70
C LEU A 15 7.11 -17.77 2.05
N MET A 16 7.22 -19.00 1.55
CA MET A 16 8.39 -19.45 0.78
C MET A 16 8.55 -18.65 -0.53
N GLU A 17 7.45 -18.34 -1.22
CA GLU A 17 7.49 -17.52 -2.44
C GLU A 17 7.90 -16.08 -2.15
N ILE A 18 7.36 -15.50 -1.07
CA ILE A 18 7.63 -14.11 -0.69
C ILE A 18 9.05 -13.95 -0.13
N LEU A 19 9.42 -14.76 0.89
CA LEU A 19 10.63 -14.56 1.69
C LEU A 19 11.88 -15.20 1.11
N GLU A 20 11.72 -16.27 0.33
CA GLU A 20 12.87 -17.00 -0.22
C GLU A 20 13.10 -16.73 -1.71
N LYS A 21 12.02 -16.36 -2.46
CA LYS A 21 12.11 -16.06 -3.88
C LYS A 21 11.88 -14.57 -4.22
N GLY A 22 11.52 -13.76 -3.24
CA GLY A 22 11.36 -12.30 -3.40
C GLY A 22 10.07 -11.86 -4.09
N GLY A 23 9.05 -12.71 -4.15
CA GLY A 23 7.74 -12.37 -4.71
C GLY A 23 7.06 -11.24 -3.90
N PRO A 24 6.40 -10.24 -4.53
CA PRO A 24 5.62 -9.22 -3.82
C PRO A 24 4.43 -9.84 -3.07
N SER A 25 4.29 -9.54 -1.77
CA SER A 25 3.31 -10.20 -0.90
C SER A 25 1.87 -10.13 -1.42
N HIS A 26 1.43 -8.94 -1.85
CA HIS A 26 0.08 -8.72 -2.36
C HIS A 26 -0.19 -9.45 -3.70
N VAL A 27 0.83 -9.66 -4.53
CA VAL A 27 0.69 -10.40 -5.80
C VAL A 27 0.61 -11.90 -5.51
N VAL A 28 1.55 -12.41 -4.70
CA VAL A 28 1.61 -13.83 -4.35
C VAL A 28 0.35 -14.27 -3.62
N LEU A 29 -0.12 -13.47 -2.64
CA LEU A 29 -1.33 -13.77 -1.87
C LEU A 29 -2.58 -13.77 -2.76
N ARG A 30 -2.76 -12.74 -3.61
CA ARG A 30 -3.87 -12.68 -4.58
C ARG A 30 -3.88 -13.89 -5.52
N GLN A 31 -2.74 -14.25 -6.10
CA GLN A 31 -2.62 -15.40 -7.00
C GLN A 31 -2.94 -16.71 -6.28
N ALA A 32 -2.45 -16.88 -5.05
CA ALA A 32 -2.74 -18.07 -4.26
C ALA A 32 -4.23 -18.18 -3.93
N LEU A 33 -4.85 -17.11 -3.42
CA LEU A 33 -6.28 -17.10 -3.09
C LEU A 33 -7.17 -17.24 -4.33
N GLY A 34 -6.79 -16.62 -5.46
CA GLY A 34 -7.50 -16.76 -6.73
C GLY A 34 -7.47 -18.18 -7.29
N LYS A 35 -6.36 -18.92 -7.09
CA LYS A 35 -6.24 -20.33 -7.49
C LYS A 35 -7.12 -21.27 -6.64
N TYR A 36 -7.37 -20.91 -5.37
CA TYR A 36 -8.11 -21.73 -4.41
C TYR A 36 -9.47 -21.10 -4.05
N GLN A 37 -10.25 -20.71 -5.04
CA GLN A 37 -11.58 -20.07 -4.87
C GLN A 37 -12.58 -20.90 -4.08
N PHE A 38 -12.40 -22.23 -4.02
CA PHE A 38 -13.25 -23.14 -3.24
C PHE A 38 -13.02 -23.10 -1.72
N LEU A 39 -12.00 -22.38 -1.24
CA LEU A 39 -11.77 -22.22 0.20
C LEU A 39 -12.88 -21.42 0.86
N SER A 40 -13.24 -21.82 2.08
CA SER A 40 -14.20 -21.07 2.89
C SER A 40 -13.72 -19.64 3.19
N LYS A 41 -14.64 -18.71 3.48
CA LYS A 41 -14.30 -17.35 3.94
C LYS A 41 -13.33 -17.39 5.13
N GLN A 42 -13.58 -18.32 6.07
CA GLN A 42 -12.75 -18.48 7.27
C GLN A 42 -11.33 -18.94 6.93
N ASP A 43 -11.16 -19.89 5.97
CA ASP A 43 -9.84 -20.35 5.54
C ASP A 43 -9.06 -19.23 4.83
N ARG A 44 -9.72 -18.49 3.95
CA ARG A 44 -9.10 -17.36 3.25
C ARG A 44 -8.65 -16.28 4.24
N ALA A 45 -9.50 -15.92 5.19
CA ALA A 45 -9.16 -14.96 6.24
C ALA A 45 -7.99 -15.46 7.10
N PHE A 46 -7.96 -16.75 7.45
CA PHE A 46 -6.85 -17.35 8.18
C PHE A 46 -5.54 -17.29 7.38
N ILE A 47 -5.56 -17.69 6.10
CA ILE A 47 -4.39 -17.67 5.22
C ILE A 47 -3.84 -16.26 5.09
N THR A 48 -4.71 -15.28 4.82
CA THR A 48 -4.35 -13.87 4.72
C THR A 48 -3.72 -13.39 6.02
N ARG A 49 -4.42 -13.57 7.15
CA ARG A 49 -3.97 -13.08 8.45
C ARG A 49 -2.65 -13.67 8.91
N VAL A 50 -2.45 -15.00 8.75
CA VAL A 50 -1.18 -15.64 9.14
C VAL A 50 -0.04 -15.20 8.22
N THR A 51 -0.31 -15.06 6.92
CA THR A 51 0.71 -14.61 5.97
C THR A 51 1.15 -13.16 6.25
N GLU A 52 0.19 -12.25 6.24
CA GLU A 52 0.46 -10.82 6.44
C GLU A 52 1.06 -10.55 7.82
N GLY A 53 0.46 -11.11 8.88
CA GLY A 53 0.97 -10.92 10.23
C GLY A 53 2.36 -11.52 10.45
N THR A 54 2.70 -12.64 9.81
CA THR A 54 4.08 -13.16 9.84
C THR A 54 5.06 -12.17 9.21
N LEU A 55 4.68 -11.50 8.13
CA LEU A 55 5.51 -10.46 7.47
C LEU A 55 5.54 -9.17 8.30
N GLU A 56 4.43 -8.76 8.87
CA GLU A 56 4.32 -7.60 9.75
C GLU A 56 5.28 -7.69 10.94
N TYR A 57 5.31 -8.85 11.58
CA TYR A 57 6.10 -9.09 12.79
C TYR A 57 7.41 -9.84 12.54
N LEU A 58 7.88 -9.96 11.30
CA LEU A 58 9.00 -10.82 10.92
C LEU A 58 10.29 -10.53 11.70
N ILE A 59 10.66 -9.26 11.86
CA ILE A 59 11.90 -8.86 12.55
C ILE A 59 11.81 -9.19 14.03
N GLN A 60 10.68 -8.95 14.65
CA GLN A 60 10.42 -9.32 16.03
C GLN A 60 10.41 -10.85 16.22
N ILE A 61 9.72 -11.56 15.33
CA ILE A 61 9.66 -13.03 15.35
C ILE A 61 11.07 -13.63 15.19
N ASP A 62 11.88 -13.14 14.28
CA ASP A 62 13.25 -13.61 14.08
C ASP A 62 14.14 -13.32 15.30
N TYR A 63 13.95 -12.17 15.96
CA TYR A 63 14.62 -11.85 17.22
C TYR A 63 14.24 -12.86 18.32
N ILE A 64 12.95 -13.17 18.49
CA ILE A 64 12.44 -14.13 19.46
C ILE A 64 12.98 -15.54 19.17
N LEU A 65 12.93 -15.97 17.93
CA LEU A 65 13.49 -17.27 17.51
C LEU A 65 14.98 -17.37 17.82
N ASN A 66 15.74 -16.32 17.55
CA ASN A 66 17.18 -16.28 17.86
C ASN A 66 17.46 -16.32 19.38
N SER A 67 16.61 -15.75 20.23
CA SER A 67 16.76 -15.82 21.68
C SER A 67 16.39 -17.19 22.26
N CYS A 68 15.50 -17.93 21.58
CA CYS A 68 15.03 -19.24 22.01
C CYS A 68 15.78 -20.43 21.38
N SER A 69 16.63 -20.20 20.39
CA SER A 69 17.34 -21.25 19.64
C SER A 69 18.84 -21.05 19.64
N LYS A 70 19.60 -22.16 19.78
CA LYS A 70 21.06 -22.16 19.60
C LYS A 70 21.44 -21.99 18.12
N THR A 71 20.56 -22.35 17.18
CA THR A 71 20.76 -22.19 15.74
C THR A 71 20.14 -20.86 15.29
N PRO A 72 20.93 -19.91 14.78
CA PRO A 72 20.37 -18.67 14.26
C PRO A 72 19.38 -18.91 13.13
N VAL A 73 18.33 -18.10 13.03
CA VAL A 73 17.29 -18.18 11.99
C VAL A 73 17.91 -18.18 10.58
N SER A 74 18.94 -17.37 10.35
CA SER A 74 19.66 -17.29 9.07
C SER A 74 20.32 -18.60 8.64
N LYS A 75 20.65 -19.50 9.59
CA LYS A 75 21.25 -20.82 9.34
C LYS A 75 20.24 -21.96 9.31
N MET A 76 18.97 -21.70 9.60
CA MET A 76 17.92 -22.70 9.53
C MET A 76 17.56 -23.01 8.07
N LYS A 77 17.12 -24.24 7.80
CA LYS A 77 16.56 -24.62 6.50
C LYS A 77 15.34 -23.71 6.20
N PRO A 78 15.19 -23.16 4.97
CA PRO A 78 14.11 -22.23 4.62
C PRO A 78 12.72 -22.70 5.03
N VAL A 79 12.39 -23.95 4.77
CA VAL A 79 11.09 -24.54 5.16
C VAL A 79 10.92 -24.51 6.69
N ILE A 80 11.91 -24.88 7.46
CA ILE A 80 11.83 -24.94 8.93
C ILE A 80 11.72 -23.54 9.54
N ARG A 81 12.52 -22.57 9.05
CA ARG A 81 12.41 -21.20 9.57
C ARG A 81 11.05 -20.56 9.28
N ASN A 82 10.46 -20.84 8.12
CA ASN A 82 9.13 -20.28 7.80
C ASN A 82 8.00 -21.02 8.55
N ILE A 83 8.12 -22.33 8.81
CA ILE A 83 7.22 -23.03 9.74
C ILE A 83 7.30 -22.41 11.13
N LEU A 84 8.49 -22.15 11.67
CA LEU A 84 8.69 -21.52 12.96
C LEU A 84 8.09 -20.11 12.99
N ARG A 85 8.39 -19.26 11.99
CA ARG A 85 7.90 -17.89 11.88
C ARG A 85 6.38 -17.82 11.93
N MET A 86 5.69 -18.54 11.05
CA MET A 86 4.23 -18.55 11.01
C MET A 86 3.58 -19.14 12.26
N SER A 87 4.27 -20.05 12.95
CA SER A 87 3.77 -20.65 14.20
C SER A 87 3.98 -19.72 15.38
N VAL A 88 5.10 -19.02 15.45
CA VAL A 88 5.34 -17.97 16.47
C VAL A 88 4.30 -16.86 16.33
N TYR A 89 3.99 -16.42 15.10
CA TYR A 89 2.92 -15.46 14.87
C TYR A 89 1.58 -15.95 15.46
N GLN A 90 1.20 -17.20 15.18
CA GLN A 90 -0.04 -17.79 15.71
C GLN A 90 -0.04 -17.85 17.24
N ILE A 91 1.09 -18.17 17.88
CA ILE A 91 1.21 -18.27 19.34
C ILE A 91 1.12 -16.89 20.02
N LEU A 92 1.71 -15.86 19.42
CA LEU A 92 1.83 -14.55 20.07
C LEU A 92 0.68 -13.58 19.74
N TYR A 93 0.03 -13.74 18.56
CA TYR A 93 -0.88 -12.72 18.01
C TYR A 93 -2.25 -13.26 17.58
N MET A 94 -2.53 -14.56 17.79
CA MET A 94 -3.82 -15.13 17.40
C MET A 94 -4.50 -15.82 18.61
N ASP A 95 -5.15 -15.04 19.45
CA ASP A 95 -5.78 -15.51 20.71
C ASP A 95 -6.80 -16.65 20.52
N ARG A 96 -7.43 -16.71 19.35
CA ARG A 96 -8.40 -17.76 19.01
C ARG A 96 -7.76 -19.09 18.62
N ILE A 97 -6.44 -19.16 18.51
CA ILE A 97 -5.69 -20.38 18.17
C ILE A 97 -4.97 -20.87 19.43
N PRO A 98 -5.32 -22.06 19.93
CA PRO A 98 -4.59 -22.63 21.06
C PRO A 98 -3.11 -22.84 20.70
N ASP A 99 -2.21 -22.44 21.59
CA ASP A 99 -0.75 -22.59 21.40
C ASP A 99 -0.37 -24.05 21.09
N SER A 100 -1.04 -25.01 21.75
CA SER A 100 -0.84 -26.44 21.49
C SER A 100 -1.20 -26.85 20.07
N ALA A 101 -2.22 -26.24 19.48
CA ALA A 101 -2.61 -26.50 18.09
C ALA A 101 -1.55 -25.95 17.12
N ALA A 102 -1.07 -24.72 17.35
CA ALA A 102 0.01 -24.13 16.54
C ALA A 102 1.28 -25.00 16.58
N CYS A 103 1.69 -25.45 17.78
CA CYS A 103 2.85 -26.32 17.95
C CYS A 103 2.68 -27.68 17.23
N ASN A 104 1.52 -28.33 17.40
CA ASN A 104 1.28 -29.67 16.84
C ASN A 104 1.24 -29.63 15.31
N GLU A 105 0.56 -28.63 14.73
CA GLU A 105 0.49 -28.46 13.27
C GLU A 105 1.86 -28.12 12.66
N ALA A 106 2.69 -27.32 13.32
CA ALA A 106 4.07 -27.06 12.92
C ALA A 106 4.90 -28.34 12.83
N VAL A 107 4.79 -29.23 13.83
CA VAL A 107 5.48 -30.53 13.86
C VAL A 107 4.99 -31.44 12.74
N LYS A 108 3.67 -31.50 12.51
CA LYS A 108 3.10 -32.27 11.39
C LYS A 108 3.60 -31.75 10.05
N LEU A 109 3.60 -30.42 9.87
CA LEU A 109 4.04 -29.76 8.63
C LEU A 109 5.52 -29.99 8.35
N ALA A 110 6.40 -29.93 9.37
CA ALA A 110 7.80 -30.27 9.24
C ALA A 110 8.00 -31.73 8.76
N GLY A 111 7.20 -32.66 9.33
CA GLY A 111 7.20 -34.05 8.86
C GLY A 111 6.71 -34.22 7.44
N LYS A 112 5.60 -33.57 7.07
CA LYS A 112 5.02 -33.61 5.71
C LYS A 112 5.99 -33.06 4.66
N ARG A 113 6.81 -32.08 5.02
CA ARG A 113 7.85 -31.49 4.17
C ARG A 113 9.19 -32.23 4.22
N HIS A 114 9.19 -33.50 4.67
CA HIS A 114 10.36 -34.40 4.73
C HIS A 114 11.47 -34.01 5.72
N PHE A 115 11.15 -33.21 6.76
CA PHE A 115 12.07 -32.84 7.84
C PHE A 115 11.79 -33.64 9.14
N GLN A 116 11.63 -34.95 9.05
CA GLN A 116 11.30 -35.81 10.20
C GLN A 116 12.29 -35.65 11.37
N GLY A 117 13.59 -35.55 11.08
CA GLY A 117 14.64 -35.37 12.09
C GLY A 117 14.61 -34.03 12.83
N LEU A 118 13.88 -33.03 12.29
CA LEU A 118 13.76 -31.69 12.90
C LEU A 118 12.45 -31.47 13.67
N LYS A 119 11.56 -32.45 13.74
CA LYS A 119 10.31 -32.37 14.49
C LYS A 119 10.53 -31.99 15.96
N GLY A 120 11.51 -32.65 16.62
CA GLY A 120 11.88 -32.37 18.02
C GLY A 120 12.39 -30.93 18.20
N PHE A 121 13.20 -30.45 17.26
CA PHE A 121 13.71 -29.09 17.25
C PHE A 121 12.57 -28.05 17.13
N VAL A 122 11.67 -28.22 16.16
CA VAL A 122 10.49 -27.35 15.97
C VAL A 122 9.62 -27.34 17.24
N ASN A 123 9.28 -28.52 17.76
CA ASN A 123 8.45 -28.63 18.97
C ASN A 123 9.10 -27.96 20.19
N GLY A 124 10.42 -28.21 20.40
CA GLY A 124 11.16 -27.65 21.53
C GLY A 124 11.15 -26.12 21.57
N ILE A 125 11.41 -25.47 20.41
CA ILE A 125 11.40 -24.01 20.30
C ILE A 125 10.00 -23.45 20.54
N LEU A 126 8.99 -23.97 19.83
CA LEU A 126 7.63 -23.43 19.93
C LEU A 126 7.02 -23.60 21.32
N ARG A 127 7.25 -24.75 21.98
CA ARG A 127 6.81 -24.96 23.38
C ARG A 127 7.53 -24.04 24.37
N ARG A 128 8.80 -23.71 24.14
CA ARG A 128 9.52 -22.75 24.96
C ARG A 128 8.89 -21.35 24.79
N ILE A 129 8.68 -20.89 23.55
CA ILE A 129 8.06 -19.60 23.28
C ILE A 129 6.65 -19.52 23.88
N SER A 130 5.82 -20.56 23.73
CA SER A 130 4.49 -20.62 24.32
C SER A 130 4.48 -20.46 25.84
N ARG A 131 5.46 -21.06 26.55
CA ARG A 131 5.57 -20.94 28.02
C ARG A 131 6.10 -19.60 28.50
N GLU A 132 6.97 -18.96 27.71
CA GLU A 132 7.72 -17.75 28.08
C GLU A 132 7.15 -16.49 27.39
N LYS A 133 6.00 -16.59 26.68
CA LYS A 133 5.52 -15.54 25.77
C LYS A 133 5.34 -14.17 26.42
N GLU A 134 4.81 -14.09 27.63
CA GLU A 134 4.60 -12.82 28.34
C GLU A 134 5.94 -12.13 28.62
N GLY A 135 6.89 -12.82 29.24
CA GLY A 135 8.21 -12.27 29.55
C GLY A 135 9.04 -11.94 28.29
N ILE A 136 8.85 -12.70 27.19
CA ILE A 136 9.52 -12.45 25.92
C ILE A 136 9.03 -11.11 25.32
N THR A 137 7.71 -10.88 25.29
CA THR A 137 7.14 -9.67 24.69
C THR A 137 7.43 -8.41 25.49
N GLU A 138 7.52 -8.52 26.82
CA GLU A 138 7.90 -7.42 27.71
C GLU A 138 9.40 -7.03 27.61
N SER A 139 10.26 -7.99 27.26
CA SER A 139 11.72 -7.82 27.24
C SER A 139 12.30 -7.42 25.88
N LEU A 140 11.49 -7.01 24.91
CA LEU A 140 11.97 -6.60 23.59
C LEU A 140 12.83 -5.33 23.67
N PRO A 141 14.04 -5.31 23.04
CA PRO A 141 15.11 -4.37 23.40
C PRO A 141 14.86 -2.94 22.92
N ASP A 142 14.46 -2.74 21.70
CA ASP A 142 14.37 -1.42 21.06
C ASP A 142 13.12 -1.28 20.19
N LEU A 143 12.87 -0.05 19.74
CA LEU A 143 11.71 0.29 18.91
C LEU A 143 11.67 -0.51 17.59
N SER A 144 12.84 -0.76 17.00
CA SER A 144 12.98 -1.55 15.76
C SER A 144 12.44 -2.96 15.94
N VAL A 145 12.82 -3.65 17.02
CA VAL A 145 12.35 -5.00 17.33
C VAL A 145 10.90 -4.97 17.80
N ARG A 146 10.54 -4.06 18.73
CA ARG A 146 9.17 -3.96 19.27
C ARG A 146 8.12 -3.72 18.20
N LEU A 147 8.43 -2.88 17.19
CA LEU A 147 7.51 -2.53 16.10
C LEU A 147 7.88 -3.19 14.78
N SER A 148 8.83 -4.15 14.84
CA SER A 148 9.20 -5.02 13.71
C SER A 148 9.58 -4.24 12.43
N VAL A 149 10.42 -3.19 12.57
CA VAL A 149 10.90 -2.34 11.46
C VAL A 149 12.44 -2.35 11.43
N PRO A 150 13.11 -2.34 10.26
CA PRO A 150 14.56 -2.30 10.15
C PRO A 150 15.19 -1.13 10.92
N LYS A 151 16.34 -1.35 11.55
CA LYS A 151 17.05 -0.32 12.35
C LYS A 151 17.38 0.93 11.55
N TRP A 152 17.81 0.76 10.28
CA TRP A 152 18.15 1.90 9.42
C TRP A 152 16.93 2.80 9.17
N LEU A 153 15.75 2.20 8.99
CA LEU A 153 14.50 2.92 8.73
C LEU A 153 14.00 3.63 9.99
N THR A 154 14.09 2.97 11.15
CA THR A 154 13.76 3.59 12.43
C THR A 154 14.69 4.78 12.72
N ALA A 155 16.00 4.66 12.45
CA ALA A 155 16.95 5.75 12.62
C ALA A 155 16.66 6.91 11.67
N MET A 156 16.45 6.64 10.39
CA MET A 156 16.11 7.65 9.39
C MET A 156 14.87 8.46 9.78
N TRP A 157 13.79 7.79 10.18
CA TRP A 157 12.57 8.50 10.57
C TRP A 157 12.69 9.26 11.89
N ARG A 158 13.54 8.80 12.83
CA ARG A 158 13.86 9.60 14.04
C ARG A 158 14.55 10.90 13.68
N ASP A 159 15.46 10.87 12.71
CA ASP A 159 16.15 12.07 12.22
C ASP A 159 15.19 13.00 11.48
N GLU A 160 14.29 12.47 10.64
CA GLU A 160 13.35 13.23 9.81
C GLU A 160 12.11 13.74 10.56
N LEU A 161 11.54 12.95 11.47
CA LEU A 161 10.23 13.19 12.10
C LEU A 161 10.34 13.46 13.63
N GLY A 162 11.45 13.10 14.23
CA GLY A 162 11.61 13.06 15.69
C GLY A 162 11.07 11.78 16.33
N GLU A 163 11.39 11.54 17.61
CA GLU A 163 11.09 10.29 18.32
C GLU A 163 9.60 9.99 18.40
N GLU A 164 8.80 10.95 18.86
CA GLU A 164 7.36 10.78 19.14
C GLU A 164 6.55 10.48 17.87
N ARG A 165 6.80 11.26 16.80
CA ARG A 165 6.10 11.03 15.51
C ARG A 165 6.52 9.71 14.91
N THR A 166 7.80 9.34 14.98
CA THR A 166 8.29 8.04 14.50
C THR A 166 7.57 6.89 15.21
N GLU A 167 7.49 6.91 16.53
CA GLU A 167 6.79 5.86 17.28
C GLU A 167 5.30 5.79 16.91
N THR A 168 4.64 6.94 16.74
CA THR A 168 3.23 7.01 16.31
C THR A 168 3.03 6.38 14.94
N VAL A 169 3.86 6.73 13.96
CA VAL A 169 3.82 6.16 12.59
C VAL A 169 4.05 4.65 12.62
N LEU A 170 5.06 4.20 13.35
CA LEU A 170 5.40 2.77 13.42
C LEU A 170 4.29 1.94 14.08
N LYS A 171 3.67 2.45 15.15
CA LYS A 171 2.49 1.82 15.77
C LYS A 171 1.29 1.76 14.82
N ALA A 172 1.12 2.79 13.99
CA ALA A 172 0.01 2.86 13.05
C ALA A 172 0.14 1.83 11.91
N PHE A 173 1.34 1.43 11.52
CA PHE A 173 1.55 0.37 10.53
C PHE A 173 1.13 -1.04 11.01
N LEU A 174 1.04 -1.26 12.31
CA LEU A 174 0.61 -2.53 12.91
C LEU A 174 -0.89 -2.58 13.23
N ARG A 175 -1.63 -1.49 12.97
CA ARG A 175 -3.08 -1.43 13.18
C ARG A 175 -3.81 -1.95 11.93
N GLU A 176 -4.86 -2.72 12.15
CA GLU A 176 -5.81 -3.04 11.08
C GLU A 176 -6.44 -1.76 10.53
N ARG A 177 -6.58 -1.69 9.23
CA ARG A 177 -7.21 -0.57 8.55
C ARG A 177 -8.35 -1.07 7.68
N PRO A 178 -9.49 -0.38 7.68
CA PRO A 178 -10.58 -0.70 6.78
C PRO A 178 -10.14 -0.49 5.32
N VAL A 179 -10.81 -1.17 4.42
CA VAL A 179 -10.66 -0.91 2.99
C VAL A 179 -11.44 0.36 2.66
N MET A 180 -10.73 1.33 2.08
CA MET A 180 -11.35 2.56 1.60
C MET A 180 -11.66 2.46 0.12
N VAL A 181 -12.84 2.92 -0.25
CA VAL A 181 -13.28 3.07 -1.64
C VAL A 181 -13.76 4.49 -1.89
N ARG A 182 -13.47 5.00 -3.08
CA ARG A 182 -14.04 6.26 -3.58
C ARG A 182 -15.24 5.96 -4.44
N CYS A 183 -16.34 6.69 -4.24
CA CYS A 183 -17.49 6.68 -5.13
C CYS A 183 -17.19 7.44 -6.42
N ASN A 184 -17.59 6.88 -7.57
CA ASN A 184 -17.58 7.53 -8.87
C ASN A 184 -18.91 8.25 -9.06
N GLU A 185 -19.02 9.48 -8.53
CA GLU A 185 -20.28 10.25 -8.44
C GLU A 185 -20.78 10.75 -9.81
N SER A 186 -20.00 10.63 -10.88
CA SER A 186 -20.48 10.86 -12.25
C SER A 186 -21.22 9.65 -12.84
N LEU A 187 -21.09 8.48 -12.22
CA LEU A 187 -21.69 7.22 -12.70
C LEU A 187 -22.98 6.86 -11.93
N ALA A 188 -23.02 7.11 -10.63
CA ALA A 188 -24.17 6.83 -9.79
C ALA A 188 -24.25 7.81 -8.62
N GLU A 189 -25.46 8.15 -8.21
CA GLU A 189 -25.72 8.92 -7.00
C GLU A 189 -25.23 8.13 -5.78
N ARG A 190 -24.65 8.82 -4.79
CA ARG A 190 -24.06 8.18 -3.60
C ARG A 190 -25.08 7.34 -2.83
N GLU A 191 -26.32 7.77 -2.76
CA GLU A 191 -27.43 7.08 -2.10
C GLU A 191 -27.71 5.72 -2.77
N THR A 192 -27.61 5.66 -4.09
CA THR A 192 -27.73 4.42 -4.87
C THR A 192 -26.57 3.45 -4.56
N ILE A 193 -25.36 3.98 -4.45
CA ILE A 193 -24.17 3.18 -4.10
C ILE A 193 -24.31 2.59 -2.70
N LEU A 194 -24.72 3.42 -1.72
CA LEU A 194 -24.93 2.99 -0.34
C LEU A 194 -26.03 1.92 -0.24
N ALA A 195 -27.16 2.13 -0.91
CA ALA A 195 -28.25 1.16 -0.92
C ALA A 195 -27.85 -0.18 -1.54
N SER A 196 -27.04 -0.18 -2.63
CA SER A 196 -26.51 -1.41 -3.25
C SER A 196 -25.58 -2.15 -2.28
N LEU A 197 -24.67 -1.45 -1.59
CA LEU A 197 -23.76 -2.05 -0.60
C LEU A 197 -24.53 -2.63 0.59
N GLU A 198 -25.48 -1.90 1.14
CA GLU A 198 -26.33 -2.33 2.27
C GLU A 198 -27.14 -3.58 1.91
N SER A 199 -27.73 -3.62 0.70
CA SER A 199 -28.51 -4.79 0.20
C SER A 199 -27.68 -6.07 0.14
N GLN A 200 -26.37 -5.96 -0.01
CA GLN A 200 -25.40 -7.05 -0.01
C GLN A 200 -24.76 -7.32 1.37
N GLY A 201 -25.28 -6.67 2.43
CA GLY A 201 -24.81 -6.84 3.81
C GLY A 201 -23.45 -6.18 4.11
N VAL A 202 -23.02 -5.23 3.29
CA VAL A 202 -21.78 -4.49 3.48
C VAL A 202 -22.07 -3.24 4.33
N GLN A 203 -21.30 -3.07 5.39
CA GLN A 203 -21.27 -1.80 6.12
C GLN A 203 -20.35 -0.82 5.38
N ALA A 204 -20.87 0.38 5.09
CA ALA A 204 -20.17 1.41 4.33
C ALA A 204 -20.31 2.74 5.06
N ASP A 205 -19.25 3.13 5.79
CA ASP A 205 -19.24 4.34 6.61
C ASP A 205 -18.57 5.49 5.85
N PRO A 206 -19.26 6.62 5.60
CA PRO A 206 -18.66 7.77 4.94
C PRO A 206 -17.52 8.37 5.76
N SER A 207 -16.42 8.69 5.08
CA SER A 207 -15.30 9.38 5.71
C SER A 207 -15.70 10.78 6.18
N PRO A 208 -15.31 11.19 7.38
CA PRO A 208 -15.59 12.54 7.88
C PRO A 208 -14.85 13.64 7.09
N TYR A 209 -13.82 13.27 6.33
CA TYR A 209 -13.05 14.20 5.49
C TYR A 209 -13.68 14.38 4.12
N PHE A 210 -14.26 13.30 3.56
CA PHE A 210 -14.81 13.32 2.23
C PHE A 210 -15.93 12.28 2.10
N PRO A 211 -17.21 12.72 2.06
CA PRO A 211 -18.36 11.81 2.05
C PRO A 211 -18.43 10.83 0.88
N SER A 212 -17.75 11.12 -0.25
CA SER A 212 -17.61 10.20 -1.38
C SER A 212 -16.52 9.15 -1.19
N VAL A 213 -15.82 9.14 -0.05
CA VAL A 213 -14.95 8.06 0.37
C VAL A 213 -15.64 7.26 1.46
N LEU A 214 -15.77 5.95 1.26
CA LEU A 214 -16.42 5.03 2.18
C LEU A 214 -15.41 4.06 2.78
N GLU A 215 -15.52 3.80 4.07
CA GLU A 215 -14.84 2.70 4.75
C GLU A 215 -15.73 1.46 4.70
N LEU A 216 -15.25 0.38 4.10
CA LEU A 216 -16.03 -0.84 3.90
C LEU A 216 -15.66 -1.93 4.90
N SER A 217 -16.68 -2.58 5.45
CA SER A 217 -16.54 -3.80 6.25
C SER A 217 -17.68 -4.78 6.02
N GLY A 218 -17.53 -6.02 6.48
CA GLY A 218 -18.59 -7.04 6.39
C GLY A 218 -18.67 -7.81 5.07
N TYR A 219 -17.97 -7.40 4.01
CA TYR A 219 -17.98 -8.11 2.72
C TYR A 219 -17.07 -9.35 2.72
N ASP A 220 -17.28 -10.22 1.74
CA ASP A 220 -16.42 -11.39 1.50
C ASP A 220 -15.44 -11.15 0.33
N HIS A 221 -15.95 -10.81 -0.83
CA HIS A 221 -15.19 -10.50 -2.04
C HIS A 221 -15.60 -9.12 -2.55
N LEU A 222 -14.71 -8.17 -2.52
CA LEU A 222 -14.97 -6.82 -3.03
C LEU A 222 -15.35 -6.85 -4.52
N GLU A 223 -14.66 -7.69 -5.29
CA GLU A 223 -14.88 -7.85 -6.74
C GLU A 223 -16.25 -8.41 -7.11
N MET A 224 -16.96 -9.04 -6.14
CA MET A 224 -18.31 -9.57 -6.34
C MET A 224 -19.41 -8.58 -5.98
N LEU A 225 -19.08 -7.45 -5.39
CA LEU A 225 -20.06 -6.41 -5.06
C LEU A 225 -20.55 -5.73 -6.34
N GLU A 226 -21.87 -5.57 -6.46
CA GLU A 226 -22.48 -4.89 -7.61
C GLU A 226 -21.88 -3.50 -7.84
N ALA A 227 -21.75 -2.70 -6.77
CA ALA A 227 -21.16 -1.38 -6.85
C ALA A 227 -19.73 -1.39 -7.40
N PHE A 228 -18.96 -2.45 -7.14
CA PHE A 228 -17.62 -2.61 -7.72
C PHE A 228 -17.67 -3.02 -9.18
N GLN A 229 -18.52 -4.01 -9.53
CA GLN A 229 -18.67 -4.51 -10.90
C GLN A 229 -19.21 -3.44 -11.86
N MET A 230 -20.13 -2.61 -11.38
CA MET A 230 -20.69 -1.47 -12.13
C MET A 230 -19.74 -0.27 -12.19
N GLY A 231 -18.56 -0.38 -11.59
CA GLY A 231 -17.58 0.71 -11.56
C GLY A 231 -17.98 1.91 -10.68
N TRP A 232 -19.05 1.80 -9.90
CA TRP A 232 -19.52 2.90 -9.03
C TRP A 232 -18.55 3.19 -7.87
N ILE A 233 -17.73 2.19 -7.48
CA ILE A 233 -16.69 2.36 -6.47
C ILE A 233 -15.32 1.94 -7.00
N GLN A 234 -14.29 2.66 -6.53
CA GLN A 234 -12.89 2.37 -6.81
C GLN A 234 -12.11 2.27 -5.50
N VAL A 235 -11.33 1.18 -5.32
CA VAL A 235 -10.43 1.09 -4.16
C VAL A 235 -9.39 2.20 -4.25
N GLN A 236 -9.42 3.09 -3.29
CA GLN A 236 -8.51 4.22 -3.24
C GLN A 236 -8.38 4.73 -1.80
N ASP A 237 -7.14 4.89 -1.31
CA ASP A 237 -6.88 5.49 -0.01
C ASP A 237 -7.24 6.97 -0.01
N LEU A 238 -7.71 7.47 1.14
CA LEU A 238 -8.10 8.86 1.31
C LEU A 238 -6.97 9.84 0.92
N SER A 239 -5.72 9.53 1.27
CA SER A 239 -4.56 10.35 0.89
C SER A 239 -4.40 10.46 -0.63
N SER A 240 -4.67 9.38 -1.36
CA SER A 240 -4.65 9.35 -2.82
C SER A 240 -5.83 10.12 -3.44
N VAL A 241 -7.00 10.15 -2.76
CA VAL A 241 -8.15 10.97 -3.18
C VAL A 241 -7.80 12.45 -3.12
N PHE A 242 -7.07 12.90 -2.09
CA PHE A 242 -6.64 14.30 -1.98
C PHE A 242 -5.79 14.75 -3.18
N ALA A 243 -5.06 13.86 -3.86
CA ALA A 243 -4.31 14.23 -5.08
C ALA A 243 -5.25 14.67 -6.21
N GLY A 244 -6.35 13.96 -6.46
CA GLY A 244 -7.36 14.36 -7.45
C GLY A 244 -8.06 15.67 -7.09
N LEU A 245 -8.40 15.85 -5.82
CA LEU A 245 -9.02 17.08 -5.32
C LEU A 245 -8.07 18.28 -5.42
N ALA A 246 -6.81 18.09 -5.10
CA ALA A 246 -5.78 19.11 -5.24
C ALA A 246 -5.49 19.44 -6.71
N ALA A 247 -5.58 18.46 -7.61
CA ALA A 247 -5.52 18.69 -9.06
C ALA A 247 -6.69 19.57 -9.54
N SER A 248 -7.90 19.32 -9.00
CA SER A 248 -9.11 20.10 -9.31
C SER A 248 -9.35 20.30 -10.80
N PRO A 249 -9.45 19.21 -11.62
CA PRO A 249 -9.64 19.31 -13.05
C PRO A 249 -10.92 20.06 -13.38
N GLN A 250 -10.85 20.91 -14.40
CA GLN A 250 -11.96 21.72 -14.88
C GLN A 250 -12.54 21.11 -16.16
N LYS A 251 -13.80 21.46 -16.42
CA LYS A 251 -14.50 21.00 -17.62
C LYS A 251 -13.69 21.26 -18.87
N GLY A 252 -13.41 20.23 -19.66
CA GLY A 252 -12.68 20.31 -20.91
C GLY A 252 -11.16 20.17 -20.78
N ASP A 253 -10.61 20.03 -19.55
CA ASP A 253 -9.17 19.87 -19.33
C ASP A 253 -8.61 18.61 -19.98
N PHE A 254 -7.36 18.68 -20.42
CA PHE A 254 -6.52 17.55 -20.77
C PHE A 254 -5.62 17.21 -19.57
N VAL A 255 -5.84 16.02 -19.00
CA VAL A 255 -5.07 15.47 -17.88
C VAL A 255 -4.14 14.38 -18.40
N LEU A 256 -2.86 14.48 -18.12
CA LEU A 256 -1.85 13.47 -18.45
C LEU A 256 -1.29 12.85 -17.17
N ASP A 257 -1.53 11.56 -16.96
CA ASP A 257 -0.97 10.79 -15.85
C ASP A 257 0.20 9.95 -16.35
N VAL A 258 1.40 10.21 -15.86
CA VAL A 258 2.63 9.67 -16.44
C VAL A 258 3.09 8.35 -15.83
N CYS A 259 2.53 7.93 -14.68
CA CYS A 259 2.82 6.66 -14.01
C CYS A 259 1.54 6.10 -13.36
N ALA A 260 0.54 5.85 -14.19
CA ALA A 260 -0.86 5.75 -13.79
C ALA A 260 -1.27 4.45 -13.09
N ALA A 261 -0.60 3.31 -13.37
CA ALA A 261 -1.09 1.99 -12.95
C ALA A 261 -1.26 1.85 -11.42
N PRO A 262 -2.39 1.30 -10.97
CA PRO A 262 -3.47 0.65 -11.71
C PRO A 262 -4.59 1.57 -12.22
N GLY A 263 -4.43 2.90 -12.21
CA GLY A 263 -5.36 3.86 -12.79
C GLY A 263 -6.21 4.66 -11.79
N GLY A 264 -6.04 4.45 -10.47
CA GLY A 264 -6.91 5.06 -9.46
C GLY A 264 -7.02 6.59 -9.52
N LYS A 265 -5.90 7.31 -9.75
CA LYS A 265 -5.87 8.78 -9.87
C LYS A 265 -6.40 9.25 -11.23
N SER A 266 -6.05 8.54 -12.30
CA SER A 266 -6.56 8.79 -13.65
C SER A 266 -8.09 8.64 -13.72
N LEU A 267 -8.64 7.57 -13.14
CA LEU A 267 -10.09 7.34 -13.04
C LEU A 267 -10.77 8.42 -12.18
N HIS A 268 -10.12 8.88 -11.11
CA HIS A 268 -10.63 9.99 -10.32
C HIS A 268 -10.70 11.29 -11.12
N ALA A 269 -9.66 11.57 -11.91
CA ALA A 269 -9.67 12.73 -12.81
C ALA A 269 -10.78 12.61 -13.87
N ALA A 270 -10.99 11.42 -14.45
CA ALA A 270 -12.05 11.17 -15.43
C ALA A 270 -13.45 11.36 -14.83
N ASP A 271 -13.67 10.90 -13.59
CA ASP A 271 -14.90 11.09 -12.84
C ASP A 271 -15.18 12.59 -12.57
N LEU A 272 -14.16 13.34 -12.10
CA LEU A 272 -14.25 14.77 -11.84
C LEU A 272 -14.53 15.59 -13.12
N LEU A 273 -14.02 15.17 -14.27
CA LEU A 273 -14.30 15.79 -15.57
C LEU A 273 -15.71 15.54 -16.08
N ARG A 274 -16.46 14.57 -15.51
CA ARG A 274 -17.86 14.27 -15.83
C ARG A 274 -18.11 14.13 -17.36
N GLY A 275 -17.29 13.30 -18.01
CA GLY A 275 -17.41 13.03 -19.45
C GLY A 275 -16.93 14.16 -20.37
N THR A 276 -16.36 15.23 -19.81
CA THR A 276 -15.75 16.32 -20.60
C THR A 276 -14.22 16.21 -20.56
N GLY A 277 -13.54 16.85 -21.51
CA GLY A 277 -12.08 16.78 -21.55
C GLY A 277 -11.54 15.38 -21.85
N MET A 278 -10.28 15.14 -21.51
CA MET A 278 -9.60 13.86 -21.78
C MET A 278 -8.57 13.55 -20.71
N VAL A 279 -8.51 12.29 -20.29
CA VAL A 279 -7.42 11.74 -19.46
C VAL A 279 -6.60 10.77 -20.31
N GLU A 280 -5.28 10.98 -20.38
CA GLU A 280 -4.35 9.97 -20.92
C GLU A 280 -3.54 9.39 -19.78
N ALA A 281 -3.76 8.11 -19.49
CA ALA A 281 -3.11 7.37 -18.43
C ALA A 281 -1.97 6.52 -18.99
N ARG A 282 -0.72 6.83 -18.62
CA ARG A 282 0.49 6.18 -19.13
C ARG A 282 1.15 5.32 -18.07
N ASP A 283 1.74 4.20 -18.48
CA ASP A 283 2.67 3.46 -17.63
C ASP A 283 3.71 2.72 -18.48
N LEU A 284 4.80 2.29 -17.85
CA LEU A 284 6.00 1.77 -18.50
C LEU A 284 5.78 0.47 -19.28
N THR A 285 4.89 -0.43 -18.83
CA THR A 285 4.76 -1.78 -19.39
C THR A 285 3.36 -2.08 -19.86
N GLU A 286 3.24 -2.96 -20.88
CA GLU A 286 1.97 -3.46 -21.39
C GLU A 286 1.08 -4.01 -20.27
N LYS A 287 1.63 -4.87 -19.40
CA LYS A 287 0.89 -5.44 -18.27
C LYS A 287 0.29 -4.38 -17.33
N LYS A 288 0.99 -3.26 -17.13
CA LYS A 288 0.48 -2.15 -16.30
C LYS A 288 -0.58 -1.33 -17.06
N ALA A 289 -0.39 -1.13 -18.36
CA ALA A 289 -1.39 -0.48 -19.21
C ALA A 289 -2.67 -1.34 -19.30
N GLU A 290 -2.55 -2.67 -19.41
CA GLU A 290 -3.69 -3.59 -19.35
C GLU A 290 -4.49 -3.45 -18.05
N LEU A 291 -3.82 -3.33 -16.88
CA LEU A 291 -4.50 -3.10 -15.60
C LEU A 291 -5.27 -1.77 -15.56
N ILE A 292 -4.75 -0.73 -16.22
CA ILE A 292 -5.45 0.55 -16.35
C ILE A 292 -6.68 0.35 -17.25
N GLU A 293 -6.52 -0.32 -18.39
CA GLU A 293 -7.59 -0.58 -19.35
C GLU A 293 -8.71 -1.42 -18.74
N GLU A 294 -8.39 -2.48 -17.99
CA GLU A 294 -9.38 -3.30 -17.26
C GLU A 294 -10.23 -2.41 -16.31
N ASN A 295 -9.60 -1.48 -15.60
CA ASN A 295 -10.32 -0.57 -14.71
C ASN A 295 -11.13 0.50 -15.47
N ILE A 296 -10.65 0.98 -16.62
CA ILE A 296 -11.40 1.87 -17.51
C ILE A 296 -12.68 1.16 -18.00
N GLN A 297 -12.54 -0.07 -18.50
CA GLN A 297 -13.67 -0.87 -18.99
C GLN A 297 -14.68 -1.14 -17.88
N ARG A 298 -14.20 -1.54 -16.67
CA ARG A 298 -15.08 -1.79 -15.53
C ARG A 298 -15.85 -0.54 -15.09
N CYS A 299 -15.22 0.64 -15.10
CA CYS A 299 -15.87 1.91 -14.75
C CYS A 299 -16.70 2.49 -15.89
N GLY A 300 -16.47 2.08 -17.15
CA GLY A 300 -17.22 2.56 -18.30
C GLY A 300 -16.98 4.03 -18.67
N PHE A 301 -15.86 4.64 -18.23
CA PHE A 301 -15.52 6.00 -18.61
C PHE A 301 -15.11 6.08 -20.08
N SER A 302 -15.67 7.06 -20.82
CA SER A 302 -15.37 7.30 -22.24
C SER A 302 -14.31 8.38 -22.48
N ASN A 303 -13.97 9.15 -21.45
CA ASN A 303 -13.05 10.28 -21.51
C ASN A 303 -11.65 9.97 -20.95
N ILE A 304 -11.27 8.69 -20.96
CA ILE A 304 -9.96 8.23 -20.50
C ILE A 304 -9.44 7.15 -21.46
N ARG A 305 -8.13 7.10 -21.67
CA ARG A 305 -7.44 6.04 -22.42
C ARG A 305 -6.14 5.65 -21.75
N ALA A 306 -5.75 4.38 -21.85
CA ALA A 306 -4.44 3.89 -21.43
C ALA A 306 -3.42 3.92 -22.58
N ARG A 307 -2.14 4.13 -22.24
CA ARG A 307 -1.03 4.08 -23.19
C ARG A 307 0.24 3.57 -22.53
N VAL A 308 0.96 2.69 -23.21
CA VAL A 308 2.32 2.32 -22.79
C VAL A 308 3.29 3.44 -23.16
N TRP A 309 3.99 3.98 -22.18
CA TRP A 309 4.98 5.02 -22.37
C TRP A 309 5.99 5.05 -21.22
N ASP A 310 7.27 5.18 -21.55
CA ASP A 310 8.32 5.40 -20.56
C ASP A 310 8.38 6.89 -20.19
N ALA A 311 8.15 7.23 -18.94
CA ALA A 311 8.17 8.61 -18.46
C ALA A 311 9.55 9.29 -18.55
N LEU A 312 10.62 8.52 -18.77
CA LEU A 312 11.97 9.02 -19.05
C LEU A 312 12.17 9.43 -20.53
N VAL A 313 11.25 9.02 -21.42
CA VAL A 313 11.33 9.33 -22.85
C VAL A 313 10.40 10.50 -23.16
N PRO A 314 10.94 11.64 -23.66
CA PRO A 314 10.11 12.78 -24.03
C PRO A 314 9.10 12.42 -25.14
N ASP A 315 7.86 12.89 -24.99
CA ASP A 315 6.83 12.86 -26.03
C ASP A 315 6.56 14.29 -26.51
N GLU A 316 7.24 14.71 -27.57
CA GLU A 316 7.10 16.07 -28.12
C GLU A 316 5.68 16.37 -28.58
N THR A 317 4.87 15.35 -28.85
CA THR A 317 3.49 15.53 -29.34
C THR A 317 2.57 16.13 -28.28
N VAL A 318 2.94 16.09 -27.00
CA VAL A 318 2.17 16.62 -25.88
C VAL A 318 2.84 17.78 -25.14
N PHE A 319 3.98 18.28 -25.63
CA PHE A 319 4.66 19.43 -25.02
C PHE A 319 3.74 20.66 -24.94
N GLY A 320 3.61 21.21 -23.74
CA GLY A 320 2.80 22.41 -23.47
C GLY A 320 1.29 22.24 -23.69
N LYS A 321 0.77 21.00 -23.69
CA LYS A 321 -0.64 20.74 -23.99
C LYS A 321 -1.48 20.35 -22.79
N ALA A 322 -0.89 19.71 -21.76
CA ALA A 322 -1.65 19.25 -20.61
C ALA A 322 -2.02 20.40 -19.67
N ASP A 323 -3.28 20.51 -19.34
CA ASP A 323 -3.79 21.40 -18.29
C ASP A 323 -3.29 20.94 -16.93
N ILE A 324 -3.24 19.62 -16.75
CA ILE A 324 -2.80 18.95 -15.53
C ILE A 324 -1.90 17.78 -15.91
N VAL A 325 -0.71 17.71 -15.30
CA VAL A 325 0.13 16.52 -15.30
C VAL A 325 0.08 15.89 -13.91
N LEU A 326 -0.37 14.64 -13.84
CA LEU A 326 -0.27 13.81 -12.62
C LEU A 326 1.05 13.03 -12.67
N ALA A 327 1.90 13.24 -11.70
CA ALA A 327 3.19 12.59 -11.54
C ALA A 327 3.20 11.82 -10.20
N ASP A 328 2.42 10.71 -10.15
CA ASP A 328 2.43 9.76 -9.04
C ASP A 328 3.57 8.77 -9.26
N LEU A 329 4.78 9.18 -8.87
CA LEU A 329 5.99 8.55 -9.35
C LEU A 329 6.35 7.26 -8.60
N PRO A 330 7.08 6.33 -9.26
CA PRO A 330 7.66 5.18 -8.59
C PRO A 330 8.43 5.62 -7.35
N CYS A 331 8.14 5.03 -6.20
CA CYS A 331 8.72 5.41 -4.92
C CYS A 331 8.99 4.20 -4.04
N SER A 332 9.67 4.42 -2.91
CA SER A 332 10.02 3.36 -1.97
C SER A 332 8.80 2.66 -1.34
N GLY A 333 7.62 3.28 -1.34
CA GLY A 333 6.41 2.75 -0.74
C GLY A 333 6.46 2.70 0.79
N LEU A 334 7.38 3.41 1.42
CA LEU A 334 7.57 3.39 2.88
C LEU A 334 6.37 3.98 3.66
N GLY A 335 5.45 4.64 2.98
CA GLY A 335 4.21 5.15 3.57
C GLY A 335 3.09 4.09 3.69
N ILE A 336 3.21 2.98 2.96
CA ILE A 336 2.17 1.94 2.87
C ILE A 336 2.62 0.58 3.43
N ILE A 337 3.63 0.56 4.29
CA ILE A 337 4.15 -0.65 4.94
C ILE A 337 3.03 -1.41 5.68
N GLY A 338 2.05 -0.71 6.26
CA GLY A 338 0.92 -1.34 6.92
C GLY A 338 0.03 -2.18 6.00
N LYS A 339 0.00 -1.85 4.70
CA LYS A 339 -0.74 -2.62 3.67
C LYS A 339 0.15 -3.60 2.89
N LYS A 340 1.45 -3.31 2.82
CA LYS A 340 2.45 -4.10 2.09
C LYS A 340 3.68 -4.32 2.96
N PRO A 341 3.60 -5.19 3.99
CA PRO A 341 4.64 -5.34 5.01
C PRO A 341 5.97 -5.88 4.48
N ASP A 342 5.97 -6.52 3.30
CA ASP A 342 7.17 -6.99 2.64
C ASP A 342 8.07 -5.85 2.09
N ILE A 343 7.55 -4.65 1.90
CA ILE A 343 8.33 -3.48 1.46
C ILE A 343 9.50 -3.22 2.43
N LYS A 344 9.24 -3.18 3.74
CA LYS A 344 10.29 -2.91 4.75
C LYS A 344 11.39 -3.98 4.81
N LEU A 345 11.12 -5.18 4.29
CA LEU A 345 12.06 -6.31 4.28
C LEU A 345 12.98 -6.29 3.06
N ARG A 346 12.59 -5.61 1.99
CA ARG A 346 13.30 -5.55 0.71
C ARG A 346 13.94 -4.19 0.44
N MET A 347 13.35 -3.12 0.98
CA MET A 347 13.85 -1.76 0.79
C MET A 347 15.17 -1.57 1.56
N THR A 348 16.14 -0.93 0.91
CA THR A 348 17.37 -0.46 1.53
C THR A 348 17.47 1.06 1.39
N ARG A 349 18.36 1.69 2.15
CA ARG A 349 18.58 3.13 2.05
C ARG A 349 19.02 3.52 0.64
N GLU A 350 19.98 2.78 0.08
CA GLU A 350 20.51 3.02 -1.27
C GLU A 350 19.41 2.93 -2.34
N SER A 351 18.51 1.93 -2.23
CA SER A 351 17.41 1.78 -3.18
C SER A 351 16.36 2.89 -3.05
N ALA A 352 16.14 3.43 -1.84
CA ALA A 352 15.26 4.59 -1.64
C ALA A 352 15.89 5.88 -2.24
N ASP A 353 17.21 6.07 -2.05
CA ASP A 353 17.96 7.18 -2.65
C ASP A 353 17.99 7.08 -4.19
N ASP A 354 18.09 5.87 -4.75
CA ASP A 354 18.01 5.62 -6.21
C ASP A 354 16.63 6.03 -6.75
N LEU A 355 15.56 5.73 -6.02
CA LEU A 355 14.20 6.13 -6.41
C LEU A 355 14.03 7.65 -6.36
N ALA A 356 14.57 8.33 -5.37
CA ALA A 356 14.57 9.80 -5.32
C ALA A 356 15.28 10.41 -6.54
N ARG A 357 16.40 9.82 -7.01
CA ARG A 357 17.08 10.23 -8.24
C ARG A 357 16.26 9.93 -9.49
N LEU A 358 15.63 8.75 -9.57
CA LEU A 358 14.74 8.41 -10.67
C LEU A 358 13.57 9.38 -10.80
N GLN A 359 12.98 9.78 -9.69
CA GLN A 359 11.89 10.76 -9.66
C GLN A 359 12.35 12.10 -10.25
N ARG A 360 13.55 12.58 -9.89
CA ARG A 360 14.11 13.82 -10.51
C ARG A 360 14.31 13.68 -12.03
N GLN A 361 14.78 12.51 -12.48
CA GLN A 361 14.91 12.25 -13.93
C GLN A 361 13.56 12.32 -14.65
N ILE A 362 12.53 11.68 -14.11
CA ILE A 362 11.18 11.74 -14.66
C ILE A 362 10.64 13.17 -14.63
N LEU A 363 10.74 13.87 -13.52
CA LEU A 363 10.30 15.26 -13.39
C LEU A 363 11.01 16.19 -14.40
N SER A 364 12.29 15.93 -14.73
CA SER A 364 13.06 16.68 -15.74
C SER A 364 12.52 16.49 -17.16
N VAL A 365 11.74 15.47 -17.42
CA VAL A 365 11.08 15.23 -18.70
C VAL A 365 9.65 15.78 -18.68
N VAL A 366 8.85 15.38 -17.70
CA VAL A 366 7.39 15.53 -17.73
C VAL A 366 6.89 16.96 -17.48
N TRP A 367 7.73 17.85 -16.93
CA TRP A 367 7.38 19.27 -16.76
C TRP A 367 7.04 19.95 -18.09
N GLN A 368 7.66 19.51 -19.19
CA GLN A 368 7.47 20.06 -20.53
C GLN A 368 6.05 19.83 -21.06
N TYR A 369 5.35 18.82 -20.54
CA TYR A 369 3.99 18.48 -20.95
C TYR A 369 2.95 19.48 -20.42
N VAL A 370 3.23 20.10 -19.26
CA VAL A 370 2.33 21.07 -18.64
C VAL A 370 2.26 22.32 -19.51
N LYS A 371 1.07 22.79 -19.88
CA LYS A 371 0.91 24.07 -20.59
C LYS A 371 1.29 25.27 -19.71
N PRO A 372 1.68 26.42 -20.27
CA PRO A 372 1.82 27.65 -19.49
C PRO A 372 0.55 27.92 -18.67
N GLY A 373 0.69 28.24 -17.39
CA GLY A 373 -0.44 28.38 -16.45
C GLY A 373 -1.10 27.08 -15.97
N GLY A 374 -0.77 25.92 -16.57
CA GLY A 374 -1.18 24.59 -16.11
C GLY A 374 -0.50 24.16 -14.83
N ILE A 375 -0.86 22.98 -14.31
CA ILE A 375 -0.32 22.47 -13.04
C ILE A 375 0.32 21.09 -13.18
N LEU A 376 1.34 20.86 -12.38
CA LEU A 376 1.94 19.56 -12.13
C LEU A 376 1.57 19.14 -10.69
N VAL A 377 1.02 17.94 -10.55
CA VAL A 377 0.70 17.31 -9.27
C VAL A 377 1.72 16.20 -9.04
N TYR A 378 2.67 16.44 -8.17
CA TYR A 378 3.66 15.46 -7.76
C TYR A 378 3.20 14.73 -6.52
N SER A 379 3.20 13.40 -6.56
CA SER A 379 2.82 12.57 -5.42
C SER A 379 3.64 11.29 -5.31
N THR A 380 3.72 10.77 -4.08
CA THR A 380 4.39 9.50 -3.74
C THR A 380 3.67 8.83 -2.58
N CYS A 381 3.68 7.50 -2.53
CA CYS A 381 3.17 6.73 -1.38
C CYS A 381 4.27 6.43 -0.35
N THR A 382 5.14 7.42 -0.09
CA THR A 382 6.22 7.33 0.90
C THR A 382 6.21 8.49 1.89
N ILE A 383 6.94 8.33 2.98
CA ILE A 383 7.16 9.39 3.99
C ILE A 383 8.64 9.79 4.09
N HIS A 384 9.45 9.43 3.09
CA HIS A 384 10.87 9.75 3.02
C HIS A 384 11.09 11.14 2.43
N GLN A 385 11.78 12.04 3.17
CA GLN A 385 11.95 13.45 2.78
C GLN A 385 12.69 13.63 1.44
N ALA A 386 13.69 12.79 1.16
CA ALA A 386 14.45 12.86 -0.09
C ALA A 386 13.58 12.60 -1.33
N GLU A 387 12.57 11.73 -1.22
CA GLU A 387 11.60 11.47 -2.28
C GLU A 387 10.50 12.53 -2.34
N ASN A 388 10.29 13.32 -1.31
CA ASN A 388 9.14 14.20 -1.11
C ASN A 388 9.53 15.68 -1.16
N GLN A 389 9.70 16.31 0.01
CA GLN A 389 9.96 17.75 0.14
C GLN A 389 11.22 18.18 -0.59
N GLU A 390 12.30 17.37 -0.52
CA GLU A 390 13.56 17.71 -1.19
C GLU A 390 13.43 17.66 -2.72
N ASN A 391 12.68 16.68 -3.26
CA ASN A 391 12.41 16.60 -4.69
C ASN A 391 11.50 17.74 -5.16
N ALA A 392 10.47 18.09 -4.39
CA ALA A 392 9.60 19.22 -4.71
C ALA A 392 10.39 20.55 -4.68
N ALA A 393 11.20 20.79 -3.66
CA ALA A 393 12.05 21.98 -3.57
C ALA A 393 13.09 22.05 -4.69
N TRP A 394 13.73 20.91 -5.01
CA TRP A 394 14.64 20.81 -6.15
C TRP A 394 13.94 21.15 -7.47
N PHE A 395 12.73 20.64 -7.69
CA PHE A 395 11.97 20.92 -8.90
C PHE A 395 11.65 22.40 -9.05
N LEU A 396 11.12 23.05 -8.01
CA LEU A 396 10.81 24.48 -8.01
C LEU A 396 12.03 25.37 -8.24
N LYS A 397 13.22 24.90 -7.84
CA LYS A 397 14.49 25.62 -8.05
C LYS A 397 14.99 25.54 -9.51
N ASN A 398 14.69 24.45 -10.22
CA ASN A 398 15.30 24.13 -11.51
C ASN A 398 14.37 24.36 -12.70
N PHE A 399 13.07 24.49 -12.50
CA PHE A 399 12.06 24.63 -13.56
C PHE A 399 11.17 25.85 -13.31
N PRO A 400 10.54 26.42 -14.36
CA PRO A 400 9.72 27.63 -14.25
C PRO A 400 8.35 27.32 -13.64
N PHE A 401 8.34 26.95 -12.38
CA PHE A 401 7.14 26.62 -11.61
C PHE A 401 7.14 27.34 -10.27
N LYS A 402 5.95 27.59 -9.76
CA LYS A 402 5.72 28.08 -8.39
C LYS A 402 4.69 27.22 -7.65
N PRO A 403 4.76 27.13 -6.32
CA PRO A 403 3.78 26.37 -5.54
C PRO A 403 2.38 26.95 -5.70
N VAL A 404 1.36 26.07 -5.64
CA VAL A 404 -0.06 26.45 -5.62
C VAL A 404 -0.57 26.41 -4.19
N ASP A 405 -1.05 27.52 -3.68
CA ASP A 405 -1.74 27.55 -2.37
C ASP A 405 -2.97 26.61 -2.39
N LEU A 406 -2.92 25.57 -1.58
CA LEU A 406 -3.93 24.52 -1.46
C LEU A 406 -5.00 24.84 -0.40
N THR A 407 -4.87 25.93 0.36
CA THR A 407 -5.80 26.27 1.44
C THR A 407 -7.24 26.42 0.97
N LYS A 408 -7.46 26.94 -0.25
CA LYS A 408 -8.80 27.06 -0.85
C LYS A 408 -9.39 25.70 -1.27
N ARG A 409 -8.54 24.73 -1.64
CA ARG A 409 -8.97 23.40 -2.13
C ARG A 409 -9.14 22.39 -1.00
N LEU A 410 -8.23 22.41 -0.03
CA LEU A 410 -8.13 21.40 1.01
C LEU A 410 -8.27 21.94 2.44
N GLY A 411 -8.13 23.25 2.67
CA GLY A 411 -8.15 23.86 4.01
C GLY A 411 -9.49 23.78 4.76
N GLY A 412 -10.56 23.41 4.06
CA GLY A 412 -11.86 23.10 4.70
C GLY A 412 -11.83 21.79 5.49
N VAL A 413 -10.93 20.87 5.13
CA VAL A 413 -10.83 19.52 5.71
C VAL A 413 -9.46 19.22 6.33
N LEU A 414 -8.40 19.89 5.88
CA LEU A 414 -7.03 19.74 6.38
C LEU A 414 -6.56 21.07 6.97
N LYS A 415 -5.91 21.00 8.14
CA LYS A 415 -5.39 22.19 8.85
C LYS A 415 -3.88 22.08 8.99
N GLU A 416 -3.17 22.19 7.86
CA GLU A 416 -1.72 22.10 7.79
C GLU A 416 -1.17 23.39 7.16
N ASP A 417 -0.18 24.00 7.79
CA ASP A 417 0.41 25.25 7.30
C ASP A 417 1.11 25.07 5.93
N SER A 418 1.64 23.89 5.66
CA SER A 418 2.28 23.54 4.38
C SER A 418 1.35 23.62 3.16
N LEU A 419 0.03 23.68 3.35
CA LEU A 419 -0.92 23.89 2.26
C LEU A 419 -0.71 25.23 1.55
N LYS A 420 -0.25 26.27 2.27
CA LYS A 420 0.11 27.58 1.69
C LYS A 420 1.31 27.49 0.75
N ASP A 421 2.23 26.56 1.08
CA ASP A 421 3.44 26.29 0.31
C ASP A 421 3.22 25.24 -0.80
N GLY A 422 1.96 24.84 -1.02
CA GLY A 422 1.55 23.96 -2.10
C GLY A 422 1.86 22.49 -1.90
N TRP A 423 2.07 22.02 -0.66
CA TRP A 423 2.33 20.62 -0.37
C TRP A 423 1.72 20.15 0.96
N ILE A 424 1.63 18.84 1.11
CA ILE A 424 1.28 18.16 2.36
C ILE A 424 1.94 16.79 2.46
N GLN A 425 2.40 16.43 3.66
CA GLN A 425 2.83 15.08 4.03
C GLN A 425 1.80 14.44 4.93
N PHE A 426 1.11 13.43 4.44
CA PHE A 426 0.24 12.57 5.23
C PHE A 426 1.10 11.55 5.98
N LEU A 427 0.91 11.45 7.29
CA LEU A 427 1.60 10.48 8.14
C LEU A 427 0.59 9.48 8.72
N PRO A 428 0.89 8.17 8.69
CA PRO A 428 0.08 7.17 9.37
C PRO A 428 -0.03 7.45 10.87
N GLY A 429 -1.23 7.26 11.42
CA GLY A 429 -1.49 7.52 12.85
C GLY A 429 -1.89 8.95 13.19
N PHE A 430 -1.77 9.90 12.25
CA PHE A 430 -2.23 11.29 12.39
C PHE A 430 -3.57 11.55 11.69
N GLY A 431 -4.12 10.54 11.06
CA GLY A 431 -5.42 10.53 10.43
C GLY A 431 -5.72 9.15 9.81
N PRO A 432 -6.89 8.98 9.17
CA PRO A 432 -7.31 7.71 8.58
C PRO A 432 -6.70 7.47 7.19
N TRP A 433 -5.49 7.89 6.97
CA TRP A 433 -4.76 7.80 5.70
C TRP A 433 -3.45 7.02 5.83
N ASP A 434 -2.96 6.56 4.67
CA ASP A 434 -1.61 6.03 4.53
C ASP A 434 -0.56 7.16 4.52
N GLY A 435 0.71 6.78 4.61
CA GLY A 435 1.81 7.70 4.37
C GLY A 435 1.86 8.09 2.90
N PHE A 436 1.68 9.38 2.63
CA PHE A 436 1.58 9.90 1.28
C PHE A 436 2.07 11.34 1.22
N PHE A 437 2.72 11.71 0.15
CA PHE A 437 3.12 13.09 -0.13
C PHE A 437 2.39 13.62 -1.36
N LEU A 438 2.05 14.89 -1.31
CA LEU A 438 1.40 15.60 -2.39
C LEU A 438 1.98 17.00 -2.49
N SER A 439 2.38 17.42 -3.69
CA SER A 439 2.73 18.82 -4.01
C SER A 439 2.10 19.23 -5.32
N VAL A 440 1.58 20.45 -5.39
CA VAL A 440 0.99 21.04 -6.58
C VAL A 440 1.75 22.30 -6.97
N MET A 441 2.21 22.32 -8.20
CA MET A 441 3.05 23.37 -8.75
C MET A 441 2.47 23.87 -10.06
N ARG A 442 2.43 25.19 -10.26
CA ARG A 442 1.90 25.86 -11.47
C ARG A 442 3.05 26.28 -12.35
N ARG A 443 2.99 25.94 -13.64
CA ARG A 443 3.94 26.43 -14.61
C ARG A 443 3.76 27.93 -14.83
N GLU A 444 4.85 28.67 -14.77
CA GLU A 444 4.86 30.10 -15.09
C GLU A 444 4.65 30.33 -16.60
N GLU A 445 4.21 31.53 -16.99
CA GLU A 445 3.96 31.89 -18.37
C GLU A 445 5.24 32.00 -19.20
#